data_6d8a17b3797ff8eeb3ac02f185eb32e4
#
_entry.id   6d8a17b3797ff8eeb3ac02f185eb32e4
#
_cell.length_a   1.000
_cell.length_b   1.000
_cell.length_c   1.000
_cell.angle_alpha   90.00
_cell.angle_beta   90.00
_cell.angle_gamma   90.00
#
_symmetry.space_group_name_H-M   'P 1'
#
loop_
_entity.id
_entity.type
_entity.pdbx_description
1 polymer ?
#
loop_
_entity_poly.entity_id
_entity_poly.type
_entity_poly.pdbx_seq_one_letter_code
_entity_poly.pdbx_strand_id
1 'polypeptide(L)'
;MSSRIGLSLAAAAALLAVAQVSAHHGAGVFEPEKKVTVEGTVTDFQFVNPHVLVYMTVKGDDGKEVQWGGELTSPNRLARDARAVKWHKSILKPGDHITITGHPARNGAPMMDILKIVDGQGTVLIDDQ
;
A
#
# COMPACT_ATOMS: atom_id res chain seq x y z
N MET A 1 -32.28 -4.41 -66.51
CA MET A 1 -31.58 -3.26 -65.88
C MET A 1 -31.31 -3.60 -64.45
N SER A 2 -30.12 -4.02 -64.18
CA SER A 2 -29.70 -4.55 -62.88
C SER A 2 -29.06 -3.43 -62.06
N SER A 3 -29.73 -3.00 -61.03
CA SER A 3 -29.18 -2.11 -60.03
C SER A 3 -28.42 -2.95 -59.01
N ARG A 4 -27.10 -2.84 -58.99
CA ARG A 4 -26.24 -3.46 -57.97
C ARG A 4 -26.15 -2.53 -56.80
N ILE A 5 -26.83 -2.91 -55.73
CA ILE A 5 -26.70 -2.25 -54.43
C ILE A 5 -25.42 -2.78 -53.79
N GLY A 6 -24.40 -1.93 -53.77
CA GLY A 6 -23.17 -2.22 -53.06
C GLY A 6 -23.36 -2.09 -51.54
N LEU A 7 -23.27 -3.18 -50.84
CA LEU A 7 -23.31 -3.21 -49.40
C LEU A 7 -21.90 -2.87 -48.88
N SER A 8 -21.71 -1.61 -48.49
CA SER A 8 -20.45 -1.18 -47.82
C SER A 8 -20.48 -1.65 -46.38
N LEU A 9 -19.72 -2.69 -46.08
CA LEU A 9 -19.45 -3.12 -44.71
C LEU A 9 -18.47 -2.13 -44.08
N ALA A 10 -18.94 -1.19 -43.31
CA ALA A 10 -18.12 -0.37 -42.47
C ALA A 10 -17.75 -1.19 -41.21
N ALA A 11 -16.57 -1.77 -41.26
CA ALA A 11 -16.00 -2.41 -40.08
C ALA A 11 -15.58 -1.31 -39.07
N ALA A 12 -16.43 -1.05 -38.09
CA ALA A 12 -16.07 -0.23 -36.94
C ALA A 12 -15.11 -1.02 -36.06
N ALA A 13 -13.82 -0.78 -36.26
CA ALA A 13 -12.78 -1.26 -35.33
C ALA A 13 -12.91 -0.45 -34.04
N ALA A 14 -13.62 -0.98 -33.07
CA ALA A 14 -13.60 -0.45 -31.70
C ALA A 14 -12.23 -0.73 -31.11
N LEU A 15 -11.35 0.25 -31.16
CA LEU A 15 -10.12 0.27 -30.40
C LEU A 15 -10.50 0.37 -28.92
N LEU A 16 -10.55 -0.79 -28.26
CA LEU A 16 -10.52 -0.87 -26.81
C LEU A 16 -9.13 -0.36 -26.34
N ALA A 17 -9.07 0.93 -26.05
CA ALA A 17 -7.96 1.49 -25.31
C ALA A 17 -8.02 0.87 -23.91
N VAL A 18 -7.29 -0.22 -23.73
CA VAL A 18 -6.97 -0.72 -22.40
C VAL A 18 -6.08 0.34 -21.76
N ALA A 19 -6.69 1.20 -20.96
CA ALA A 19 -5.95 2.08 -20.09
C ALA A 19 -5.15 1.17 -19.17
N GLN A 20 -3.87 1.01 -19.46
CA GLN A 20 -2.95 0.44 -18.49
C GLN A 20 -2.95 1.41 -17.31
N VAL A 21 -3.65 1.06 -16.26
CA VAL A 21 -3.46 1.68 -14.96
C VAL A 21 -2.06 1.24 -14.51
N SER A 22 -1.07 1.97 -14.99
CA SER A 22 0.26 1.91 -14.45
C SER A 22 0.14 2.40 -13.02
N ALA A 23 0.11 1.49 -12.08
CA ALA A 23 0.25 1.80 -10.67
C ALA A 23 1.69 2.31 -10.49
N HIS A 24 1.90 3.58 -10.84
CA HIS A 24 3.08 4.30 -10.43
C HIS A 24 2.95 4.53 -8.92
N HIS A 25 3.39 3.56 -8.15
CA HIS A 25 3.70 3.74 -6.74
C HIS A 25 4.93 4.64 -6.63
N GLY A 26 4.76 5.88 -7.04
CA GLY A 26 5.78 6.91 -6.94
C GLY A 26 5.38 7.93 -5.88
N ALA A 27 6.27 8.86 -5.57
CA ALA A 27 6.13 9.96 -4.61
C ALA A 27 4.83 10.79 -4.74
N GLY A 28 4.00 10.54 -5.76
CA GLY A 28 2.73 11.21 -5.99
C GLY A 28 1.53 10.66 -5.22
N VAL A 29 1.60 9.46 -4.65
CA VAL A 29 0.47 8.81 -3.95
C VAL A 29 0.35 9.29 -2.51
N PHE A 30 1.48 9.57 -1.87
CA PHE A 30 1.57 9.98 -0.47
C PHE A 30 1.95 11.46 -0.34
N GLU A 31 1.70 12.04 0.83
CA GLU A 31 2.02 13.42 1.16
C GLU A 31 3.34 13.49 1.96
N PRO A 32 4.51 13.74 1.32
CA PRO A 32 5.80 13.69 1.99
C PRO A 32 5.98 14.79 3.04
N GLU A 33 5.19 15.86 2.97
CA GLU A 33 5.23 16.96 3.94
C GLU A 33 4.39 16.68 5.20
N LYS A 34 3.60 15.60 5.19
CA LYS A 34 2.76 15.22 6.32
C LYS A 34 3.22 13.91 6.93
N LYS A 35 3.05 13.80 8.23
CA LYS A 35 3.21 12.56 8.97
C LYS A 35 1.97 12.30 9.80
N VAL A 36 1.54 11.06 9.82
CA VAL A 36 0.48 10.57 10.70
C VAL A 36 0.99 9.38 11.48
N THR A 37 0.49 9.21 12.69
CA THR A 37 0.78 8.07 13.55
C THR A 37 -0.53 7.40 13.91
N VAL A 38 -0.61 6.10 13.73
CA VAL A 38 -1.77 5.29 14.12
C VAL A 38 -1.30 4.07 14.90
N GLU A 39 -2.13 3.64 15.82
CA GLU A 39 -1.91 2.50 16.69
C GLU A 39 -3.02 1.49 16.46
N GLY A 40 -2.68 0.21 16.35
CA GLY A 40 -3.68 -0.82 16.09
C GLY A 40 -3.15 -2.23 16.17
N THR A 41 -3.98 -3.15 15.71
CA THR A 41 -3.70 -4.59 15.73
C THR A 41 -3.50 -5.09 14.31
N VAL A 42 -2.38 -5.74 14.05
CA VAL A 42 -2.05 -6.35 12.75
C VAL A 42 -3.12 -7.37 12.38
N THR A 43 -3.62 -7.27 11.17
CA THR A 43 -4.55 -8.23 10.56
C THR A 43 -3.90 -9.08 9.48
N ASP A 44 -2.91 -8.51 8.77
CA ASP A 44 -2.14 -9.23 7.76
C ASP A 44 -0.76 -8.58 7.58
N PHE A 45 0.23 -9.39 7.25
CA PHE A 45 1.58 -8.95 6.95
C PHE A 45 2.12 -9.70 5.73
N GLN A 46 2.45 -8.97 4.68
CA GLN A 46 2.89 -9.52 3.41
C GLN A 46 4.34 -9.14 3.14
N PHE A 47 5.25 -10.09 3.32
CA PHE A 47 6.67 -9.92 3.04
C PHE A 47 6.99 -10.34 1.60
N VAL A 48 6.54 -9.52 0.64
CA VAL A 48 6.54 -9.80 -0.80
C VAL A 48 7.13 -8.66 -1.61
N ASN A 49 7.58 -8.95 -2.84
CA ASN A 49 7.97 -7.94 -3.81
C ASN A 49 6.74 -7.36 -4.54
N PRO A 50 6.76 -6.11 -4.99
CA PRO A 50 7.87 -5.14 -4.87
C PRO A 50 7.94 -4.43 -3.53
N HIS A 51 6.86 -4.43 -2.73
CA HIS A 51 6.76 -3.75 -1.46
C HIS A 51 6.21 -4.67 -0.37
N VAL A 52 6.79 -4.54 0.82
CA VAL A 52 6.24 -5.17 2.02
C VAL A 52 5.00 -4.41 2.47
N LEU A 53 3.92 -5.12 2.79
CA LEU A 53 2.64 -4.54 3.16
C LEU A 53 2.26 -4.95 4.59
N VAL A 54 1.73 -3.99 5.32
CA VAL A 54 1.19 -4.18 6.68
C VAL A 54 -0.26 -3.74 6.67
N TYR A 55 -1.15 -4.59 7.12
CA TYR A 55 -2.56 -4.26 7.33
C TYR A 55 -2.89 -4.38 8.81
N MET A 56 -3.67 -3.44 9.31
CA MET A 56 -4.03 -3.39 10.73
C MET A 56 -5.40 -2.77 10.94
N THR A 57 -6.07 -3.16 11.99
CA THR A 57 -7.30 -2.53 12.46
C THR A 57 -6.94 -1.44 13.47
N VAL A 58 -7.38 -0.23 13.20
CA VAL A 58 -7.24 0.95 14.06
C VAL A 58 -8.59 1.33 14.62
N LYS A 59 -8.69 1.50 15.92
CA LYS A 59 -9.89 1.99 16.57
C LYS A 59 -9.87 3.52 16.60
N GLY A 60 -10.85 4.14 15.97
CA GLY A 60 -11.03 5.59 15.97
C GLY A 60 -11.57 6.11 17.30
N ASP A 61 -11.57 7.43 17.47
CA ASP A 61 -12.07 8.10 18.67
C ASP A 61 -13.57 7.86 18.91
N ASP A 62 -14.32 7.60 17.84
CA ASP A 62 -15.74 7.23 17.88
C ASP A 62 -15.98 5.75 18.24
N GLY A 63 -14.94 4.99 18.51
CA GLY A 63 -14.97 3.55 18.80
C GLY A 63 -15.14 2.66 17.59
N LYS A 64 -15.25 3.21 16.37
CA LYS A 64 -15.32 2.44 15.13
C LYS A 64 -13.95 1.96 14.70
N GLU A 65 -13.90 0.76 14.17
CA GLU A 65 -12.69 0.18 13.62
C GLU A 65 -12.55 0.57 12.14
N VAL A 66 -11.33 0.96 11.78
CA VAL A 66 -10.94 1.28 10.40
C VAL A 66 -9.76 0.40 10.02
N GLN A 67 -9.86 -0.23 8.86
CA GLN A 67 -8.75 -0.99 8.29
C GLN A 67 -7.73 -0.01 7.69
N TRP A 68 -6.53 -0.01 8.23
CA TRP A 68 -5.38 0.72 7.72
C TRP A 68 -4.45 -0.18 6.94
N GLY A 69 -3.88 0.35 5.87
CA GLY A 69 -2.78 -0.26 5.13
C GLY A 69 -1.52 0.59 5.23
N GLY A 70 -0.38 -0.05 5.18
CA GLY A 70 0.90 0.62 5.08
C GLY A 70 1.84 -0.13 4.17
N GLU A 71 2.65 0.59 3.40
CA GLU A 71 3.69 -0.01 2.59
C GLU A 71 5.08 0.38 3.07
N LEU A 72 5.99 -0.56 2.93
CA LEU A 72 7.43 -0.41 3.14
C LEU A 72 8.15 -0.66 1.82
N THR A 73 9.44 -0.46 1.80
CA THR A 73 10.30 -0.84 0.68
C THR A 73 10.30 -2.36 0.45
N SER A 74 11.06 -2.83 -0.54
CA SER A 74 11.14 -4.26 -0.87
C SER A 74 11.76 -5.12 0.25
N PRO A 75 11.43 -6.43 0.31
CA PRO A 75 12.03 -7.36 1.26
C PRO A 75 13.56 -7.36 1.25
N ASN A 76 14.15 -7.31 0.06
CA ASN A 76 15.60 -7.31 -0.11
C ASN A 76 16.26 -6.05 0.48
N ARG A 77 15.59 -4.91 0.33
CA ARG A 77 16.10 -3.66 0.89
C ARG A 77 15.99 -3.65 2.40
N LEU A 78 14.85 -4.07 2.96
CA LEU A 78 14.68 -4.20 4.42
C LEU A 78 15.72 -5.16 5.03
N ALA A 79 15.99 -6.29 4.37
CA ALA A 79 16.97 -7.25 4.83
C ALA A 79 18.42 -6.71 4.86
N ARG A 80 18.75 -5.76 3.96
CA ARG A 80 20.06 -5.09 3.92
C ARG A 80 20.16 -3.92 4.87
N ASP A 81 19.07 -3.17 5.03
CA ASP A 81 19.04 -1.94 5.82
C ASP A 81 18.69 -2.20 7.29
N ALA A 82 18.72 -3.47 7.73
CA ALA A 82 18.38 -3.89 9.09
C ALA A 82 19.33 -3.28 10.15
N ARG A 83 19.06 -2.05 10.54
CA ARG A 83 19.80 -1.34 11.58
C ARG A 83 19.39 -1.76 12.99
N ALA A 84 18.11 -2.14 13.17
CA ALA A 84 17.55 -2.47 14.48
C ALA A 84 17.18 -3.93 14.61
N VAL A 85 16.54 -4.51 13.58
CA VAL A 85 16.03 -5.89 13.60
C VAL A 85 16.26 -6.58 12.26
N LYS A 86 16.36 -7.90 12.28
CA LYS A 86 16.44 -8.70 11.06
C LYS A 86 15.05 -8.94 10.51
N TRP A 87 14.75 -8.33 9.37
CA TRP A 87 13.46 -8.49 8.71
C TRP A 87 13.28 -9.88 8.07
N HIS A 88 12.11 -10.48 8.30
CA HIS A 88 11.70 -11.76 7.75
C HIS A 88 10.18 -11.86 7.73
N LYS A 89 9.64 -12.87 7.01
CA LYS A 89 8.20 -13.06 6.78
C LYS A 89 7.32 -13.23 8.03
N SER A 90 7.91 -13.45 9.19
CA SER A 90 7.19 -13.68 10.46
C SER A 90 7.53 -12.65 11.52
N ILE A 91 8.11 -11.50 11.13
CA ILE A 91 8.47 -10.44 12.09
C ILE A 91 7.22 -9.79 12.70
N LEU A 92 6.15 -9.72 11.93
CA LEU A 92 4.82 -9.32 12.36
C LEU A 92 3.83 -10.43 12.09
N LYS A 93 2.84 -10.58 12.95
CA LYS A 93 1.79 -11.60 12.85
C LYS A 93 0.43 -10.98 13.12
N PRO A 94 -0.67 -11.54 12.57
CA PRO A 94 -2.01 -11.18 12.98
C PRO A 94 -2.16 -11.24 14.50
N GLY A 95 -2.73 -10.21 15.09
CA GLY A 95 -2.88 -10.07 16.54
C GLY A 95 -1.79 -9.25 17.23
N ASP A 96 -0.67 -8.98 16.57
CA ASP A 96 0.37 -8.11 17.11
C ASP A 96 -0.13 -6.67 17.21
N HIS A 97 0.15 -6.02 18.33
CA HIS A 97 -0.14 -4.60 18.54
C HIS A 97 1.06 -3.77 18.09
N ILE A 98 0.82 -2.79 17.23
CA ILE A 98 1.88 -1.94 16.69
C ILE A 98 1.44 -0.48 16.61
N THR A 99 2.44 0.40 16.61
CA THR A 99 2.29 1.82 16.26
C THR A 99 3.08 2.08 14.99
N ILE A 100 2.43 2.62 13.98
CA ILE A 100 3.07 3.00 12.72
C ILE A 100 3.01 4.50 12.50
N THR A 101 4.09 5.06 11.99
CA THR A 101 4.18 6.47 11.57
C THR A 101 4.61 6.52 10.10
N GLY A 102 3.98 7.37 9.32
CA GLY A 102 4.30 7.48 7.90
C GLY A 102 3.62 8.64 7.20
N HIS A 103 3.85 8.73 5.91
CA HIS A 103 3.23 9.72 5.03
C HIS A 103 1.83 9.23 4.60
N PRO A 104 0.76 9.99 4.88
CA PRO A 104 -0.60 9.58 4.55
C PRO A 104 -0.86 9.65 3.04
N ALA A 105 -1.83 8.87 2.58
CA ALA A 105 -2.31 8.93 1.20
C ALA A 105 -2.96 10.28 0.89
N ARG A 106 -2.65 10.87 -0.27
CA ARG A 106 -3.19 12.17 -0.72
C ARG A 106 -4.70 12.19 -0.88
N ASN A 107 -5.28 11.06 -1.22
CA ASN A 107 -6.73 10.92 -1.43
C ASN A 107 -7.52 10.73 -0.13
N GLY A 108 -6.85 10.76 1.03
CA GLY A 108 -7.48 10.57 2.34
C GLY A 108 -7.82 9.11 2.67
N ALA A 109 -7.42 8.14 1.84
CA ALA A 109 -7.58 6.73 2.17
C ALA A 109 -6.77 6.37 3.44
N PRO A 110 -7.24 5.40 4.26
CA PRO A 110 -6.51 4.93 5.44
C PRO A 110 -5.30 4.07 5.02
N MET A 111 -4.31 4.72 4.45
CA MET A 111 -3.08 4.13 3.94
C MET A 111 -1.90 5.09 4.09
N MET A 112 -0.71 4.54 4.29
CA MET A 112 0.51 5.35 4.40
C MET A 112 1.74 4.64 3.82
N ASP A 113 2.72 5.45 3.43
CA ASP A 113 4.10 5.03 3.24
C ASP A 113 4.79 5.05 4.61
N ILE A 114 5.16 3.87 5.10
CA ILE A 114 5.61 3.70 6.49
C ILE A 114 7.07 4.13 6.63
N LEU A 115 7.31 5.01 7.61
CA LEU A 115 8.64 5.46 8.02
C LEU A 115 9.10 4.77 9.30
N LYS A 116 8.19 4.45 10.21
CA LYS A 116 8.50 3.89 11.51
C LYS A 116 7.47 2.87 11.96
N ILE A 117 7.96 1.80 12.56
CA ILE A 117 7.12 0.81 13.26
C ILE A 117 7.72 0.56 14.64
N VAL A 118 6.87 0.62 15.66
CA VAL A 118 7.17 0.21 17.03
C VAL A 118 6.21 -0.92 17.40
N ASP A 119 6.74 -2.02 17.93
CA ASP A 119 5.93 -3.14 18.39
C ASP A 119 5.29 -2.90 19.77
N GLY A 120 4.45 -3.82 20.22
CA GLY A 120 3.75 -3.72 21.51
C GLY A 120 4.68 -3.77 22.72
N GLN A 121 5.95 -4.15 22.59
CA GLN A 121 6.96 -4.16 23.62
C GLN A 121 7.84 -2.90 23.61
N GLY A 122 7.57 -1.96 22.69
CA GLY A 122 8.37 -0.76 22.52
C GLY A 122 9.61 -0.93 21.65
N THR A 123 9.78 -2.07 21.00
CA THR A 123 10.90 -2.30 20.07
C THR A 123 10.68 -1.57 18.77
N VAL A 124 11.65 -0.78 18.34
CA VAL A 124 11.63 -0.11 17.05
C VAL A 124 12.06 -1.10 15.98
N LEU A 125 11.14 -1.46 15.08
CA LEU A 125 11.40 -2.38 13.98
C LEU A 125 12.03 -1.68 12.78
N ILE A 126 11.63 -0.45 12.50
CA ILE A 126 12.20 0.45 11.50
C ILE A 126 12.02 1.90 11.93
N ASP A 127 12.96 2.77 11.58
CA ASP A 127 12.91 4.21 11.79
C ASP A 127 13.70 4.92 10.69
N ASP A 128 13.00 5.36 9.66
CA ASP A 128 13.51 6.09 8.49
C ASP A 128 13.04 7.56 8.49
N GLN A 129 12.78 8.14 9.67
CA GLN A 129 12.33 9.54 9.80
C GLN A 129 13.43 10.57 9.53
#